data_d5f41c9daf08de410d6843be9188b365
#
_entry.id   d5f41c9daf08de410d6843be9188b365
#
_cell.length_a   1.000
_cell.length_b   1.000
_cell.length_c   1.000
_cell.angle_alpha   90.00
_cell.angle_beta   90.00
_cell.angle_gamma   90.00
#
_symmetry.space_group_name_H-M   'P 1'
#
loop_
_entity.id
_entity.type
_entity.pdbx_description
1 polymer ?
#
loop_
_entity_poly.entity_id
_entity_poly.type
_entity_poly.pdbx_seq_one_letter_code
_entity_poly.pdbx_strand_id
1 'polypeptide(L)'
;MVNRVTERTLMTAFTNSVGRLRRQQVEAQAVLSSQKRLLEPSDDPIGAAQSTRLRGESKELGAYRDSVGVGTAALGAQDSVLGEIHDMLIRAREIASSLSGGLSTPEARQTAAEEVAEIERGMVALGNTTVAGRYVFGGLATNGPVFMNPDDPAFTPGTAYTGSTTPFAVRTARDESVRITTSGGDVFGSSLQAIDDLRQTLSAGNAPVGSLDPLQAASEDIRQERASVGGRLNRLQSRDREIGNAITTAKTLLSHVEDADLTETITQLAQVQNALQATLTAGNSLLHTTILDYLRL
;
A
#
# COMPACT_ATOMS: atom_id res chain seq x y z
N MET A 1 -20.85 49.89 -57.72
CA MET A 1 -19.93 49.73 -56.56
C MET A 1 -20.56 49.01 -55.37
N VAL A 2 -21.81 49.08 -55.10
CA VAL A 2 -22.52 48.44 -53.96
C VAL A 2 -22.46 46.92 -54.02
N ASN A 3 -22.54 46.26 -55.19
CA ASN A 3 -22.54 44.80 -55.35
C ASN A 3 -21.20 44.13 -54.94
N ARG A 4 -20.08 44.80 -55.19
CA ARG A 4 -18.74 44.26 -54.84
C ARG A 4 -18.47 44.24 -53.33
N VAL A 5 -19.05 45.17 -52.58
CA VAL A 5 -18.92 45.23 -51.12
C VAL A 5 -19.73 44.09 -50.47
N THR A 6 -20.94 43.81 -50.99
CA THR A 6 -21.79 42.71 -50.51
C THR A 6 -21.20 41.35 -50.79
N GLU A 7 -20.62 41.07 -51.96
CA GLU A 7 -19.94 39.80 -52.27
C GLU A 7 -18.76 39.52 -51.39
N ARG A 8 -17.90 40.54 -51.16
CA ARG A 8 -16.74 40.42 -50.28
C ARG A 8 -17.13 40.15 -48.81
N THR A 9 -18.23 40.76 -48.37
CA THR A 9 -18.76 40.55 -47.03
C THR A 9 -19.32 39.13 -46.89
N LEU A 10 -20.07 38.62 -47.88
CA LEU A 10 -20.60 37.27 -47.91
C LEU A 10 -19.48 36.21 -47.92
N MET A 11 -18.43 36.40 -48.74
CA MET A 11 -17.30 35.50 -48.79
C MET A 11 -16.52 35.46 -47.48
N THR A 12 -16.33 36.64 -46.83
CA THR A 12 -15.70 36.71 -45.53
C THR A 12 -16.54 36.00 -44.46
N ALA A 13 -17.86 36.21 -44.45
CA ALA A 13 -18.78 35.51 -43.52
C ALA A 13 -18.78 33.99 -43.72
N PHE A 14 -18.75 33.52 -44.99
CA PHE A 14 -18.62 32.11 -45.32
C PHE A 14 -17.32 31.51 -44.81
N THR A 15 -16.17 32.14 -45.13
CA THR A 15 -14.84 31.67 -44.69
C THR A 15 -14.75 31.62 -43.16
N ASN A 16 -15.28 32.64 -42.47
CA ASN A 16 -15.32 32.64 -41.00
C ASN A 16 -16.20 31.52 -40.44
N SER A 17 -17.35 31.23 -41.08
CA SER A 17 -18.24 30.14 -40.67
C SER A 17 -17.59 28.76 -40.86
N VAL A 18 -16.96 28.52 -42.00
CA VAL A 18 -16.21 27.28 -42.26
C VAL A 18 -15.07 27.13 -41.24
N GLY A 19 -14.32 28.22 -41.00
CA GLY A 19 -13.23 28.21 -40.03
C GLY A 19 -13.69 27.87 -38.59
N ARG A 20 -14.85 28.43 -38.19
CA ARG A 20 -15.44 28.13 -36.87
C ARG A 20 -15.90 26.66 -36.78
N LEU A 21 -16.63 26.16 -37.79
CA LEU A 21 -17.10 24.76 -37.80
C LEU A 21 -15.95 23.76 -37.81
N ARG A 22 -14.86 24.04 -38.53
CA ARG A 22 -13.68 23.22 -38.50
C ARG A 22 -13.01 23.16 -37.12
N ARG A 23 -12.93 24.30 -36.43
CA ARG A 23 -12.40 24.31 -35.06
C ARG A 23 -13.25 23.48 -34.12
N GLN A 24 -14.59 23.66 -34.17
CA GLN A 24 -15.53 22.87 -33.37
C GLN A 24 -15.41 21.36 -33.66
N GLN A 25 -15.20 20.98 -34.94
CA GLN A 25 -14.99 19.59 -35.31
C GLN A 25 -13.71 19.04 -34.71
N VAL A 26 -12.61 19.76 -34.74
CA VAL A 26 -11.33 19.36 -34.17
C VAL A 26 -11.43 19.24 -32.65
N GLU A 27 -12.07 20.18 -31.98
CA GLU A 27 -12.32 20.15 -30.53
C GLU A 27 -13.17 18.92 -30.14
N ALA A 28 -14.30 18.68 -30.83
CA ALA A 28 -15.11 17.49 -30.54
C ALA A 28 -14.37 16.18 -30.78
N GLN A 29 -13.51 16.10 -31.82
CA GLN A 29 -12.65 14.95 -32.07
C GLN A 29 -11.59 14.76 -30.96
N ALA A 30 -11.00 15.85 -30.47
CA ALA A 30 -10.02 15.80 -29.38
C ALA A 30 -10.67 15.32 -28.07
N VAL A 31 -11.87 15.80 -27.74
CA VAL A 31 -12.67 15.35 -26.60
C VAL A 31 -13.02 13.87 -26.73
N LEU A 32 -13.46 13.40 -27.89
CA LEU A 32 -13.75 11.97 -28.12
C LEU A 32 -12.52 11.09 -28.01
N SER A 33 -11.36 11.56 -28.50
CA SER A 33 -10.10 10.83 -28.46
C SER A 33 -9.55 10.71 -27.05
N SER A 34 -9.63 11.79 -26.26
CA SER A 34 -9.13 11.82 -24.88
C SER A 34 -10.15 11.30 -23.85
N GLN A 35 -11.43 11.26 -24.21
CA GLN A 35 -12.59 11.03 -23.34
C GLN A 35 -12.69 12.06 -22.20
N LYS A 36 -12.00 13.20 -22.35
CA LYS A 36 -11.98 14.27 -21.36
C LYS A 36 -12.57 15.56 -21.89
N ARG A 37 -13.41 16.20 -21.07
CA ARG A 37 -13.96 17.53 -21.31
C ARG A 37 -12.89 18.61 -21.17
N LEU A 38 -12.00 18.46 -20.19
CA LEU A 38 -10.91 19.39 -19.92
C LEU A 38 -9.66 18.95 -20.72
N LEU A 39 -9.41 19.60 -21.86
CA LEU A 39 -8.23 19.37 -22.68
C LEU A 39 -7.08 20.26 -22.24
N GLU A 40 -7.35 21.53 -21.98
CA GLU A 40 -6.38 22.53 -21.54
C GLU A 40 -6.85 23.23 -20.27
N PRO A 41 -5.92 23.67 -19.38
CA PRO A 41 -6.29 24.44 -18.18
C PRO A 41 -7.00 25.78 -18.48
N SER A 42 -6.82 26.30 -19.70
CA SER A 42 -7.48 27.51 -20.20
C SER A 42 -8.98 27.35 -20.43
N ASP A 43 -9.46 26.12 -20.69
CA ASP A 43 -10.86 25.84 -21.01
C ASP A 43 -11.76 26.02 -19.78
N ASP A 44 -11.31 25.56 -18.63
CA ASP A 44 -11.97 25.70 -17.33
C ASP A 44 -10.93 25.80 -16.22
N PRO A 45 -10.45 26.99 -15.87
CA PRO A 45 -9.41 27.17 -14.84
C PRO A 45 -9.84 26.65 -13.46
N ILE A 46 -11.15 26.72 -13.15
CA ILE A 46 -11.68 26.25 -11.85
C ILE A 46 -11.67 24.71 -11.83
N GLY A 47 -12.19 24.07 -12.88
CA GLY A 47 -12.16 22.63 -13.03
C GLY A 47 -10.72 22.09 -13.07
N ALA A 48 -9.80 22.75 -13.77
CA ALA A 48 -8.38 22.38 -13.82
C ALA A 48 -7.71 22.45 -12.44
N ALA A 49 -7.98 23.50 -11.66
CA ALA A 49 -7.50 23.61 -10.30
C ALA A 49 -8.05 22.50 -9.38
N GLN A 50 -9.35 22.21 -9.51
CA GLN A 50 -10.00 21.14 -8.75
C GLN A 50 -9.47 19.76 -9.13
N SER A 51 -9.29 19.48 -10.42
CA SER A 51 -8.73 18.20 -10.89
C SER A 51 -7.29 18.01 -10.40
N THR A 52 -6.47 19.05 -10.44
CA THR A 52 -5.09 19.01 -9.92
C THR A 52 -5.07 18.69 -8.43
N ARG A 53 -5.96 19.31 -7.64
CA ARG A 53 -6.11 19.04 -6.21
C ARG A 53 -6.52 17.59 -5.95
N LEU A 54 -7.56 17.09 -6.65
CA LEU A 54 -8.07 15.72 -6.49
C LEU A 54 -7.04 14.67 -6.90
N ARG A 55 -6.26 14.92 -7.95
CA ARG A 55 -5.14 14.06 -8.34
C ARG A 55 -4.04 14.05 -7.28
N GLY A 56 -3.71 15.20 -6.71
CA GLY A 56 -2.76 15.32 -5.61
C GLY A 56 -3.22 14.53 -4.38
N GLU A 57 -4.47 14.68 -3.97
CA GLU A 57 -5.09 13.95 -2.87
C GLU A 57 -5.10 12.43 -3.12
N SER A 58 -5.50 11.99 -4.31
CA SER A 58 -5.49 10.58 -4.69
C SER A 58 -4.08 9.97 -4.66
N LYS A 59 -3.06 10.74 -5.07
CA LYS A 59 -1.65 10.31 -5.01
C LYS A 59 -1.15 10.20 -3.56
N GLU A 60 -1.49 11.17 -2.70
CA GLU A 60 -1.14 11.15 -1.27
C GLU A 60 -1.80 9.94 -0.57
N LEU A 61 -3.09 9.72 -0.82
CA LEU A 61 -3.81 8.55 -0.31
C LEU A 61 -3.20 7.23 -0.81
N GLY A 62 -2.77 7.18 -2.08
CA GLY A 62 -2.05 6.03 -2.63
C GLY A 62 -0.76 5.73 -1.85
N ALA A 63 0.05 6.75 -1.55
CA ALA A 63 1.27 6.58 -0.77
C ALA A 63 1.00 6.10 0.67
N TYR A 64 -0.08 6.57 1.31
CA TYR A 64 -0.49 6.04 2.60
C TYR A 64 -0.93 4.57 2.51
N ARG A 65 -1.65 4.20 1.47
CA ARG A 65 -2.08 2.82 1.24
C ARG A 65 -0.90 1.87 1.05
N ASP A 66 0.11 2.29 0.29
CA ASP A 66 1.35 1.52 0.12
C ASP A 66 2.07 1.32 1.47
N SER A 67 2.13 2.38 2.29
CA SER A 67 2.69 2.32 3.63
C SER A 67 1.91 1.37 4.55
N VAL A 68 0.58 1.39 4.48
CA VAL A 68 -0.30 0.47 5.21
C VAL A 68 -0.07 -0.98 4.76
N GLY A 69 0.13 -1.22 3.46
CA GLY A 69 0.44 -2.54 2.91
C GLY A 69 1.75 -3.10 3.49
N VAL A 70 2.81 -2.29 3.54
CA VAL A 70 4.09 -2.66 4.18
C VAL A 70 3.88 -2.99 5.66
N GLY A 71 3.13 -2.17 6.37
CA GLY A 71 2.84 -2.38 7.79
C GLY A 71 2.04 -3.66 8.06
N THR A 72 1.04 -3.93 7.23
CA THR A 72 0.21 -5.14 7.31
C THR A 72 1.05 -6.40 7.09
N ALA A 73 1.95 -6.40 6.11
CA ALA A 73 2.86 -7.52 5.85
C ALA A 73 3.82 -7.76 7.03
N ALA A 74 4.38 -6.68 7.59
CA ALA A 74 5.30 -6.78 8.73
C ALA A 74 4.61 -7.31 10.00
N LEU A 75 3.42 -6.76 10.33
CA LEU A 75 2.64 -7.22 11.49
C LEU A 75 2.09 -8.63 11.31
N GLY A 76 1.70 -9.01 10.08
CA GLY A 76 1.29 -10.39 9.78
C GLY A 76 2.42 -11.40 9.99
N ALA A 77 3.64 -11.08 9.57
CA ALA A 77 4.80 -11.90 9.84
C ALA A 77 5.12 -11.99 11.35
N GLN A 78 4.99 -10.88 12.10
CA GLN A 78 5.14 -10.91 13.55
C GLN A 78 4.11 -11.82 14.23
N ASP A 79 2.84 -11.74 13.83
CA ASP A 79 1.78 -12.61 14.39
C ASP A 79 2.07 -14.09 14.14
N SER A 80 2.54 -14.44 12.93
CA SER A 80 2.94 -15.81 12.60
C SER A 80 4.09 -16.30 13.47
N VAL A 81 5.17 -15.51 13.54
CA VAL A 81 6.36 -15.84 14.35
C VAL A 81 5.99 -15.97 15.83
N LEU A 82 5.21 -15.06 16.38
CA LEU A 82 4.77 -15.13 17.77
C LEU A 82 3.90 -16.37 18.03
N GLY A 83 3.10 -16.80 17.03
CA GLY A 83 2.37 -18.07 17.10
C GLY A 83 3.30 -19.27 17.20
N GLU A 84 4.31 -19.35 16.32
CA GLU A 84 5.27 -20.45 16.30
C GLU A 84 6.11 -20.51 17.60
N ILE A 85 6.52 -19.34 18.12
CA ILE A 85 7.24 -19.27 19.41
C ILE A 85 6.36 -19.72 20.59
N HIS A 86 5.08 -19.32 20.58
CA HIS A 86 4.14 -19.83 21.58
C HIS A 86 4.05 -21.36 21.59
N ASP A 87 3.97 -21.96 20.40
CA ASP A 87 3.92 -23.43 20.27
C ASP A 87 5.24 -24.09 20.75
N MET A 88 6.39 -23.47 20.47
CA MET A 88 7.69 -23.91 20.99
C MET A 88 7.77 -23.84 22.52
N LEU A 89 7.24 -22.78 23.14
CA LEU A 89 7.17 -22.65 24.60
C LEU A 89 6.25 -23.70 25.23
N ILE A 90 5.11 -24.01 24.58
CA ILE A 90 4.24 -25.13 25.00
C ILE A 90 5.03 -26.44 24.96
N ARG A 91 5.77 -26.71 23.87
CA ARG A 91 6.59 -27.92 23.75
C ARG A 91 7.66 -27.99 24.81
N ALA A 92 8.39 -26.92 25.07
CA ALA A 92 9.37 -26.86 26.14
C ALA A 92 8.76 -27.14 27.52
N ARG A 93 7.58 -26.62 27.79
CA ARG A 93 6.85 -26.89 29.03
C ARG A 93 6.37 -28.34 29.14
N GLU A 94 5.95 -28.99 28.06
CA GLU A 94 5.64 -30.42 28.05
C GLU A 94 6.87 -31.26 28.42
N ILE A 95 8.05 -30.94 27.82
CA ILE A 95 9.31 -31.58 28.15
C ILE A 95 9.64 -31.42 29.66
N ALA A 96 9.58 -30.18 30.15
CA ALA A 96 9.82 -29.87 31.55
C ALA A 96 8.86 -30.63 32.48
N SER A 97 7.56 -30.65 32.16
CA SER A 97 6.55 -31.37 32.94
C SER A 97 6.79 -32.87 32.98
N SER A 98 7.13 -33.48 31.85
CA SER A 98 7.36 -34.92 31.75
C SER A 98 8.59 -35.39 32.57
N LEU A 99 9.58 -34.52 32.70
CA LEU A 99 10.86 -34.80 33.40
C LEU A 99 10.91 -34.29 34.84
N SER A 100 9.89 -33.58 35.29
CA SER A 100 9.78 -33.07 36.67
C SER A 100 9.50 -34.18 37.68
N GLY A 101 9.02 -35.35 37.23
CA GLY A 101 8.85 -36.53 38.08
C GLY A 101 10.17 -37.19 38.44
N GLY A 102 10.32 -37.68 39.69
CA GLY A 102 11.55 -38.27 40.21
C GLY A 102 12.02 -39.58 39.54
N LEU A 103 11.29 -40.08 38.53
CA LEU A 103 11.58 -41.34 37.82
C LEU A 103 12.35 -41.16 36.51
N SER A 104 12.64 -39.89 36.07
CA SER A 104 13.40 -39.62 34.85
C SER A 104 14.91 -39.92 35.05
N THR A 105 15.52 -40.61 34.07
CA THR A 105 16.97 -40.94 34.14
C THR A 105 17.82 -39.75 33.69
N PRO A 106 19.09 -39.67 34.09
CA PRO A 106 20.01 -38.61 33.60
C PRO A 106 20.14 -38.60 32.09
N GLU A 107 20.16 -39.75 31.43
CA GLU A 107 20.24 -39.89 29.97
C GLU A 107 19.00 -39.29 29.30
N ALA A 108 17.80 -39.54 29.84
CA ALA A 108 16.57 -38.96 29.32
C ALA A 108 16.59 -37.41 29.43
N ARG A 109 17.14 -36.87 30.52
CA ARG A 109 17.30 -35.42 30.70
C ARG A 109 18.30 -34.82 29.71
N GLN A 110 19.41 -35.54 29.45
CA GLN A 110 20.39 -35.09 28.46
C GLN A 110 19.81 -35.03 27.05
N THR A 111 19.07 -36.06 26.62
CA THR A 111 18.37 -36.06 25.34
C THR A 111 17.35 -34.92 25.24
N ALA A 112 16.61 -34.66 26.31
CA ALA A 112 15.71 -33.54 26.39
C ALA A 112 16.40 -32.16 26.34
N ALA A 113 17.60 -32.06 26.92
CA ALA A 113 18.41 -30.84 26.82
C ALA A 113 18.78 -30.52 25.36
N GLU A 114 19.08 -31.57 24.56
CA GLU A 114 19.36 -31.42 23.13
C GLU A 114 18.12 -30.96 22.37
N GLU A 115 16.92 -31.50 22.68
CA GLU A 115 15.65 -31.04 22.09
C GLU A 115 15.37 -29.57 22.45
N VAL A 116 15.60 -29.17 23.70
CA VAL A 116 15.42 -27.78 24.15
C VAL A 116 16.43 -26.84 23.46
N ALA A 117 17.67 -27.29 23.20
CA ALA A 117 18.65 -26.53 22.43
C ALA A 117 18.18 -26.29 20.98
N GLU A 118 17.49 -27.26 20.35
CA GLU A 118 16.90 -27.06 19.04
C GLU A 118 15.75 -26.05 19.09
N ILE A 119 14.92 -26.05 20.12
CA ILE A 119 13.87 -25.05 20.35
C ILE A 119 14.51 -23.65 20.45
N GLU A 120 15.60 -23.51 21.23
CA GLU A 120 16.30 -22.22 21.37
C GLU A 120 16.83 -21.71 20.03
N ARG A 121 17.48 -22.56 19.22
CA ARG A 121 17.94 -22.22 17.87
C ARG A 121 16.78 -21.80 16.96
N GLY A 122 15.67 -22.52 17.01
CA GLY A 122 14.45 -22.20 16.28
C GLY A 122 13.88 -20.84 16.65
N MET A 123 13.81 -20.52 17.94
CA MET A 123 13.33 -19.22 18.42
C MET A 123 14.22 -18.06 17.95
N VAL A 124 15.53 -18.20 17.98
CA VAL A 124 16.47 -17.19 17.46
C VAL A 124 16.34 -17.03 15.95
N ALA A 125 16.20 -18.13 15.22
CA ALA A 125 15.96 -18.07 13.77
C ALA A 125 14.66 -17.32 13.42
N LEU A 126 13.58 -17.59 14.15
CA LEU A 126 12.29 -16.89 14.03
C LEU A 126 12.42 -15.41 14.41
N GLY A 127 13.18 -15.07 15.47
CA GLY A 127 13.47 -13.68 15.85
C GLY A 127 14.21 -12.90 14.76
N ASN A 128 14.97 -13.59 13.92
CA ASN A 128 15.68 -13.03 12.76
C ASN A 128 14.84 -13.05 11.45
N THR A 129 13.53 -13.22 11.54
CA THR A 129 12.66 -13.19 10.35
C THR A 129 12.68 -11.83 9.67
N THR A 130 12.70 -11.84 8.32
CA THR A 130 12.70 -10.64 7.49
C THR A 130 11.47 -10.56 6.59
N VAL A 131 10.99 -9.33 6.38
CA VAL A 131 9.96 -9.01 5.40
C VAL A 131 10.48 -7.91 4.49
N ALA A 132 10.47 -8.14 3.19
CA ALA A 132 11.04 -7.21 2.20
C ALA A 132 12.49 -6.79 2.51
N GLY A 133 13.29 -7.72 3.04
CA GLY A 133 14.70 -7.50 3.39
C GLY A 133 14.94 -6.74 4.71
N ARG A 134 13.91 -6.54 5.53
CA ARG A 134 14.01 -5.85 6.83
C ARG A 134 13.61 -6.78 7.97
N TYR A 135 14.40 -6.79 9.03
CA TYR A 135 14.12 -7.57 10.23
C TYR A 135 12.90 -7.03 10.98
N VAL A 136 11.87 -7.87 11.16
CA VAL A 136 10.58 -7.44 11.73
C VAL A 136 10.64 -7.16 13.23
N PHE A 137 11.64 -7.68 13.93
CA PHE A 137 11.88 -7.45 15.36
C PHE A 137 13.08 -6.53 15.64
N GLY A 138 13.67 -5.95 14.61
CA GLY A 138 14.85 -5.11 14.71
C GLY A 138 14.61 -3.66 15.14
N GLY A 139 13.36 -3.25 15.32
CA GLY A 139 13.04 -1.84 15.53
C GLY A 139 13.52 -0.98 14.36
N LEU A 140 14.29 0.07 14.63
CA LEU A 140 14.94 0.88 13.59
C LEU A 140 16.18 0.22 12.98
N ALA A 141 16.82 -0.74 13.66
CA ALA A 141 17.98 -1.50 13.17
C ALA A 141 17.52 -2.68 12.31
N THR A 142 17.34 -2.45 11.01
CA THR A 142 16.77 -3.46 10.10
C THR A 142 17.78 -4.06 9.12
N ASN A 143 19.06 -3.68 9.19
CA ASN A 143 20.08 -3.99 8.18
C ASN A 143 20.97 -5.21 8.53
N GLY A 144 20.75 -5.88 9.67
CA GLY A 144 21.52 -7.04 10.10
C GLY A 144 20.73 -7.92 11.07
N PRO A 145 21.20 -9.16 11.34
CA PRO A 145 20.57 -10.03 12.31
C PRO A 145 20.41 -9.32 13.64
N VAL A 146 19.25 -9.47 14.24
CA VAL A 146 18.90 -8.79 15.49
C VAL A 146 19.10 -9.66 16.72
N PHE A 147 19.28 -10.95 16.51
CA PHE A 147 19.69 -11.91 17.52
C PHE A 147 20.99 -12.60 17.10
N MET A 148 21.90 -12.76 18.05
CA MET A 148 23.14 -13.54 17.88
C MET A 148 22.81 -15.03 17.70
N ASN A 149 23.69 -15.75 17.00
CA ASN A 149 23.55 -17.20 16.86
C ASN A 149 23.71 -17.86 18.23
N PRO A 150 22.81 -18.77 18.67
CA PRO A 150 22.95 -19.52 19.92
C PRO A 150 24.22 -20.37 20.02
N ASP A 151 24.79 -20.77 18.87
CA ASP A 151 26.04 -21.52 18.82
C ASP A 151 27.31 -20.65 19.02
N ASP A 152 27.15 -19.31 19.08
CA ASP A 152 28.27 -18.40 19.39
C ASP A 152 28.63 -18.49 20.88
N PRO A 153 29.90 -18.65 21.23
CA PRO A 153 30.34 -18.68 22.64
C PRO A 153 29.99 -17.40 23.43
N ALA A 154 29.76 -16.28 22.74
CA ALA A 154 29.34 -15.01 23.34
C ALA A 154 27.81 -14.91 23.52
N PHE A 155 27.04 -15.89 23.04
CA PHE A 155 25.59 -15.88 23.19
C PHE A 155 25.18 -15.94 24.66
N THR A 156 24.39 -14.96 25.06
CA THR A 156 23.75 -14.93 26.37
C THR A 156 22.32 -14.48 26.15
N PRO A 157 21.28 -15.25 26.50
CA PRO A 157 19.88 -14.95 26.18
C PRO A 157 19.43 -13.52 26.51
N GLY A 158 19.84 -13.01 27.66
CA GLY A 158 19.51 -11.64 28.10
C GLY A 158 20.19 -10.52 27.32
N THR A 159 21.28 -10.78 26.58
CA THR A 159 22.07 -9.81 25.80
C THR A 159 22.20 -10.18 24.33
N ALA A 160 21.56 -11.25 23.90
CA ALA A 160 21.61 -11.75 22.52
C ALA A 160 20.97 -10.78 21.50
N TYR A 161 20.12 -9.84 21.95
CA TYR A 161 19.46 -8.87 21.10
C TYR A 161 20.40 -7.69 20.80
N THR A 162 20.67 -7.48 19.52
CA THR A 162 21.52 -6.40 18.98
C THR A 162 20.74 -5.33 18.22
N GLY A 163 19.41 -5.48 18.16
CA GLY A 163 18.53 -4.55 17.46
C GLY A 163 18.27 -3.26 18.23
N SER A 164 17.40 -2.41 17.67
CA SER A 164 16.97 -1.15 18.29
C SER A 164 15.70 -1.34 19.11
N THR A 165 15.65 -0.71 20.28
CA THR A 165 14.41 -0.63 21.08
C THR A 165 13.42 0.40 20.56
N THR A 166 13.85 1.29 19.66
CA THR A 166 12.97 2.29 19.04
C THR A 166 12.14 1.64 17.95
N PRO A 167 10.79 1.68 18.04
CA PRO A 167 9.95 1.05 17.05
C PRO A 167 9.93 1.84 15.75
N PHE A 168 9.84 1.14 14.63
CA PHE A 168 9.56 1.74 13.32
C PHE A 168 8.03 1.86 13.15
N ALA A 169 7.58 3.00 12.62
CA ALA A 169 6.18 3.29 12.38
C ALA A 169 5.96 3.71 10.93
N VAL A 170 4.83 3.31 10.37
CA VAL A 170 4.38 3.74 9.04
C VAL A 170 3.32 4.82 9.15
N ARG A 171 3.36 5.79 8.26
CA ARG A 171 2.34 6.83 8.17
C ARG A 171 1.08 6.26 7.53
N THR A 172 -0.07 6.50 8.18
CA THR A 172 -1.40 6.07 7.70
C THR A 172 -2.27 7.26 7.32
N ALA A 173 -1.89 8.46 7.75
CA ALA A 173 -2.48 9.75 7.39
C ALA A 173 -1.47 10.87 7.65
N ARG A 174 -1.85 12.13 7.38
CA ARG A 174 -0.97 13.30 7.58
C ARG A 174 -0.41 13.37 9.00
N ASP A 175 -1.24 13.13 10.00
CA ASP A 175 -0.91 13.26 11.43
C ASP A 175 -1.06 11.94 12.19
N GLU A 176 -1.13 10.82 11.50
CA GLU A 176 -1.29 9.50 12.10
C GLU A 176 -0.23 8.52 11.61
N SER A 177 0.32 7.76 12.55
CA SER A 177 1.24 6.66 12.27
C SER A 177 0.94 5.46 13.16
N VAL A 178 1.23 4.28 12.65
CA VAL A 178 1.08 3.02 13.37
C VAL A 178 2.44 2.34 13.48
N ARG A 179 2.82 1.94 14.69
CA ARG A 179 4.04 1.15 14.92
C ARG A 179 3.90 -0.23 14.31
N ILE A 180 4.87 -0.63 13.50
CA ILE A 180 4.87 -1.90 12.77
C ILE A 180 6.01 -2.82 13.16
N THR A 181 6.91 -2.38 14.03
CA THR A 181 7.94 -3.22 14.63
C THR A 181 7.82 -3.17 16.14
N THR A 182 8.20 -4.27 16.78
CA THR A 182 8.40 -4.39 18.22
C THR A 182 9.86 -4.75 18.46
N SER A 183 10.45 -4.30 19.56
CA SER A 183 11.79 -4.69 19.95
C SER A 183 11.82 -6.20 20.26
N GLY A 184 12.69 -6.92 19.56
CA GLY A 184 12.87 -8.34 19.82
C GLY A 184 13.38 -8.62 21.24
N GLY A 185 14.17 -7.72 21.81
CA GLY A 185 14.66 -7.85 23.19
C GLY A 185 13.53 -7.84 24.22
N ASP A 186 12.54 -6.97 24.02
CA ASP A 186 11.37 -6.88 24.92
C ASP A 186 10.44 -8.08 24.80
N VAL A 187 10.36 -8.67 23.60
CA VAL A 187 9.44 -9.78 23.30
C VAL A 187 10.03 -11.15 23.60
N PHE A 188 11.29 -11.37 23.19
CA PHE A 188 11.91 -12.69 23.27
C PHE A 188 12.83 -12.86 24.49
N GLY A 189 13.22 -11.76 25.16
CA GLY A 189 14.20 -11.84 26.23
C GLY A 189 13.82 -12.80 27.36
N SER A 190 12.60 -12.69 27.89
CA SER A 190 12.07 -13.59 28.93
C SER A 190 11.93 -15.03 28.43
N SER A 191 11.51 -15.20 27.17
CA SER A 191 11.31 -16.52 26.58
C SER A 191 12.60 -17.25 26.31
N LEU A 192 13.63 -16.58 25.76
CA LEU A 192 14.96 -17.16 25.54
C LEU A 192 15.63 -17.48 26.87
N GLN A 193 15.49 -16.62 27.89
CA GLN A 193 16.03 -16.89 29.21
C GLN A 193 15.40 -18.15 29.85
N ALA A 194 14.06 -18.28 29.77
CA ALA A 194 13.36 -19.43 30.33
C ALA A 194 13.73 -20.75 29.62
N ILE A 195 13.98 -20.71 28.31
CA ILE A 195 14.44 -21.87 27.53
C ILE A 195 15.88 -22.24 27.89
N ASP A 196 16.78 -21.26 27.98
CA ASP A 196 18.17 -21.50 28.34
C ASP A 196 18.31 -22.06 29.78
N ASP A 197 17.56 -21.50 30.75
CA ASP A 197 17.50 -21.99 32.13
C ASP A 197 17.02 -23.46 32.20
N LEU A 198 16.00 -23.79 31.39
CA LEU A 198 15.53 -25.18 31.25
C LEU A 198 16.64 -26.09 30.68
N ARG A 199 17.27 -25.64 29.56
CA ARG A 199 18.37 -26.38 28.92
C ARG A 199 19.52 -26.64 29.89
N GLN A 200 19.96 -25.59 30.62
CA GLN A 200 21.04 -25.72 31.62
C GLN A 200 20.67 -26.69 32.76
N THR A 201 19.44 -26.60 33.28
CA THR A 201 18.92 -27.48 34.33
C THR A 201 18.96 -28.94 33.89
N LEU A 202 18.49 -29.23 32.67
CA LEU A 202 18.48 -30.58 32.11
C LEU A 202 19.89 -31.10 31.82
N SER A 203 20.76 -30.26 31.25
CA SER A 203 22.16 -30.61 30.97
C SER A 203 22.95 -30.91 32.24
N ALA A 204 22.64 -30.27 33.37
CA ALA A 204 23.21 -30.58 34.68
C ALA A 204 22.62 -31.85 35.30
N GLY A 205 21.71 -32.55 34.63
CA GLY A 205 21.05 -33.77 35.12
C GLY A 205 20.00 -33.52 36.21
N ASN A 206 19.58 -32.25 36.41
CA ASN A 206 18.61 -31.88 37.42
C ASN A 206 17.15 -32.01 36.90
N ALA A 207 16.21 -32.23 37.81
CA ALA A 207 14.77 -32.19 37.48
C ALA A 207 14.32 -30.74 37.27
N PRO A 208 13.60 -30.41 36.18
CA PRO A 208 13.24 -29.03 35.80
C PRO A 208 12.00 -28.50 36.52
N VAL A 209 11.82 -28.80 37.81
CA VAL A 209 10.63 -28.39 38.58
C VAL A 209 10.47 -26.84 38.61
N GLY A 210 11.58 -26.12 38.75
CA GLY A 210 11.60 -24.66 38.81
C GLY A 210 11.41 -23.96 37.45
N SER A 211 11.46 -24.69 36.34
CA SER A 211 11.37 -24.11 34.99
C SER A 211 9.91 -23.93 34.48
N LEU A 212 8.93 -24.55 35.14
CA LEU A 212 7.52 -24.52 34.67
C LEU A 212 6.88 -23.15 34.77
N ASP A 213 7.11 -22.44 35.89
CA ASP A 213 6.52 -21.09 36.10
C ASP A 213 7.15 -20.05 35.16
N PRO A 214 8.48 -19.95 34.96
CA PRO A 214 9.11 -19.09 33.98
C PRO A 214 8.62 -19.34 32.54
N LEU A 215 8.48 -20.60 32.12
CA LEU A 215 7.95 -20.95 30.79
C LEU A 215 6.49 -20.56 30.64
N GLN A 216 5.68 -20.71 31.69
CA GLN A 216 4.27 -20.26 31.68
C GLN A 216 4.19 -18.72 31.54
N ALA A 217 5.00 -17.98 32.30
CA ALA A 217 5.07 -16.52 32.24
C ALA A 217 5.52 -16.05 30.85
N ALA A 218 6.57 -16.65 30.28
CA ALA A 218 7.05 -16.35 28.94
C ALA A 218 5.97 -16.60 27.86
N SER A 219 5.21 -17.71 27.99
CA SER A 219 4.11 -18.01 27.08
C SER A 219 2.98 -16.98 27.18
N GLU A 220 2.70 -16.45 28.37
CA GLU A 220 1.71 -15.40 28.58
C GLU A 220 2.15 -14.06 27.98
N ASP A 221 3.44 -13.69 28.15
CA ASP A 221 4.05 -12.49 27.55
C ASP A 221 3.94 -12.53 26.01
N ILE A 222 4.26 -13.67 25.39
CA ILE A 222 4.11 -13.86 23.94
C ILE A 222 2.64 -13.71 23.50
N ARG A 223 1.70 -14.30 24.24
CA ARG A 223 0.26 -14.16 23.93
C ARG A 223 -0.21 -12.72 24.03
N GLN A 224 0.26 -11.99 25.03
CA GLN A 224 -0.09 -10.58 25.23
C GLN A 224 0.47 -9.71 24.09
N GLU A 225 1.73 -9.91 23.69
CA GLU A 225 2.28 -9.19 22.55
C GLU A 225 1.58 -9.56 21.24
N ARG A 226 1.24 -10.84 21.04
CA ARG A 226 0.45 -11.27 19.88
C ARG A 226 -0.91 -10.58 19.82
N ALA A 227 -1.60 -10.42 20.96
CA ALA A 227 -2.85 -9.65 21.02
C ALA A 227 -2.64 -8.18 20.66
N SER A 228 -1.52 -7.58 21.10
CA SER A 228 -1.13 -6.21 20.74
C SER A 228 -0.86 -6.06 19.23
N VAL A 229 -0.14 -7.00 18.63
CA VAL A 229 0.12 -7.08 17.17
C VAL A 229 -1.19 -7.20 16.41
N GLY A 230 -2.08 -8.10 16.84
CA GLY A 230 -3.41 -8.29 16.24
C GLY A 230 -4.26 -7.00 16.28
N GLY A 231 -4.22 -6.27 17.39
CA GLY A 231 -4.89 -4.98 17.52
C GLY A 231 -4.36 -3.92 16.52
N ARG A 232 -3.04 -3.87 16.34
CA ARG A 232 -2.39 -2.99 15.34
C ARG A 232 -2.72 -3.42 13.92
N LEU A 233 -2.74 -4.72 13.63
CA LEU A 233 -3.11 -5.28 12.34
C LEU A 233 -4.54 -4.91 11.96
N ASN A 234 -5.49 -5.09 12.88
CA ASN A 234 -6.90 -4.70 12.67
C ASN A 234 -7.04 -3.21 12.38
N ARG A 235 -6.27 -2.35 13.05
CA ARG A 235 -6.24 -0.91 12.78
C ARG A 235 -5.74 -0.61 11.36
N LEU A 236 -4.66 -1.25 10.91
CA LEU A 236 -4.15 -1.07 9.55
C LEU A 236 -5.16 -1.55 8.50
N GLN A 237 -5.81 -2.68 8.72
CA GLN A 237 -6.86 -3.20 7.81
C GLN A 237 -8.07 -2.26 7.72
N SER A 238 -8.47 -1.63 8.83
CA SER A 238 -9.53 -0.62 8.81
C SER A 238 -9.09 0.62 8.04
N ARG A 239 -7.84 1.06 8.24
CA ARG A 239 -7.25 2.17 7.48
C ARG A 239 -7.15 1.89 5.98
N ASP A 240 -6.76 0.68 5.57
CA ASP A 240 -6.73 0.31 4.14
C ASP A 240 -8.11 0.48 3.48
N ARG A 241 -9.17 0.04 4.17
CA ARG A 241 -10.55 0.19 3.69
C ARG A 241 -10.99 1.66 3.60
N GLU A 242 -10.68 2.46 4.61
CA GLU A 242 -11.00 3.90 4.63
C GLU A 242 -10.27 4.64 3.50
N ILE A 243 -8.96 4.39 3.32
CA ILE A 243 -8.16 4.97 2.25
C ILE A 243 -8.68 4.51 0.89
N GLY A 244 -9.02 3.22 0.74
CA GLY A 244 -9.62 2.68 -0.49
C GLY A 244 -10.91 3.39 -0.88
N ASN A 245 -11.80 3.62 0.09
CA ASN A 245 -13.06 4.38 -0.11
C ASN A 245 -12.78 5.84 -0.48
N ALA A 246 -11.83 6.49 0.19
CA ALA A 246 -11.44 7.87 -0.10
C ALA A 246 -10.85 8.01 -1.51
N ILE A 247 -9.99 7.08 -1.95
CA ILE A 247 -9.45 7.04 -3.31
C ILE A 247 -10.58 6.88 -4.33
N THR A 248 -11.55 6.00 -4.06
CA THR A 248 -12.71 5.81 -4.95
C THR A 248 -13.53 7.08 -5.05
N THR A 249 -13.82 7.73 -3.93
CA THR A 249 -14.54 9.02 -3.90
C THR A 249 -13.78 10.10 -4.68
N ALA A 250 -12.46 10.24 -4.44
CA ALA A 250 -11.64 11.21 -5.17
C ALA A 250 -11.64 10.95 -6.68
N LYS A 251 -11.56 9.68 -7.11
CA LYS A 251 -11.66 9.29 -8.53
C LYS A 251 -13.03 9.61 -9.14
N THR A 252 -14.11 9.35 -8.42
CA THR A 252 -15.47 9.67 -8.89
C THR A 252 -15.65 11.19 -9.05
N LEU A 253 -15.17 11.98 -8.07
CA LEU A 253 -15.21 13.44 -8.18
C LEU A 253 -14.33 13.94 -9.32
N LEU A 254 -13.16 13.33 -9.55
CA LEU A 254 -12.28 13.65 -10.65
C LEU A 254 -12.94 13.37 -12.00
N SER A 255 -13.59 12.22 -12.13
CA SER A 255 -14.38 11.84 -13.32
C SER A 255 -15.48 12.87 -13.61
N HIS A 256 -16.23 13.31 -12.61
CA HIS A 256 -17.24 14.36 -12.80
C HIS A 256 -16.68 15.70 -13.29
N VAL A 257 -15.44 16.01 -12.94
CA VAL A 257 -14.79 17.27 -13.37
C VAL A 257 -14.16 17.14 -14.75
N GLU A 258 -13.48 16.02 -15.03
CA GLU A 258 -12.63 15.85 -16.21
C GLU A 258 -13.32 15.13 -17.37
N ASP A 259 -14.18 14.14 -17.10
CA ASP A 259 -14.70 13.26 -18.15
C ASP A 259 -15.76 13.94 -18.98
N ALA A 260 -15.79 13.61 -20.27
CA ALA A 260 -16.78 14.12 -21.22
C ALA A 260 -17.98 13.17 -21.32
N ASP A 261 -19.18 13.73 -21.49
CA ASP A 261 -20.33 12.95 -21.96
C ASP A 261 -20.12 12.61 -23.45
N LEU A 262 -19.74 11.35 -23.68
CA LEU A 262 -19.47 10.85 -25.03
C LEU A 262 -20.72 10.89 -25.93
N THR A 263 -21.92 10.70 -25.36
CA THR A 263 -23.18 10.72 -26.12
C THR A 263 -23.46 12.10 -26.65
N GLU A 264 -23.32 13.12 -25.79
CA GLU A 264 -23.47 14.52 -26.17
C GLU A 264 -22.39 14.92 -27.18
N THR A 265 -21.13 14.54 -26.95
CA THR A 265 -20.00 14.89 -27.83
C THR A 265 -20.15 14.28 -29.23
N ILE A 266 -20.60 13.01 -29.34
CA ILE A 266 -20.86 12.36 -30.63
C ILE A 266 -22.00 13.08 -31.37
N THR A 267 -23.05 13.43 -30.65
CA THR A 267 -24.18 14.15 -31.23
C THR A 267 -23.73 15.52 -31.74
N GLN A 268 -22.94 16.24 -30.96
CA GLN A 268 -22.37 17.53 -31.36
C GLN A 268 -21.46 17.41 -32.58
N LEU A 269 -20.60 16.40 -32.62
CA LEU A 269 -19.71 16.12 -33.77
C LEU A 269 -20.54 15.88 -35.05
N ALA A 270 -21.58 15.05 -34.95
CA ALA A 270 -22.47 14.79 -36.12
C ALA A 270 -23.19 16.07 -36.60
N GLN A 271 -23.65 16.90 -35.68
CA GLN A 271 -24.27 18.20 -36.02
C GLN A 271 -23.29 19.15 -36.72
N VAL A 272 -22.06 19.24 -36.19
CA VAL A 272 -21.00 20.09 -36.77
C VAL A 272 -20.59 19.59 -38.14
N GLN A 273 -20.48 18.26 -38.36
CA GLN A 273 -20.19 17.67 -39.66
C GLN A 273 -21.30 17.97 -40.68
N ASN A 274 -22.56 17.80 -40.30
CA ASN A 274 -23.71 18.14 -41.16
C ASN A 274 -23.75 19.62 -41.48
N ALA A 275 -23.52 20.49 -40.52
CA ALA A 275 -23.46 21.94 -40.71
C ALA A 275 -22.30 22.35 -41.63
N LEU A 276 -21.14 21.73 -41.49
CA LEU A 276 -19.99 21.98 -42.34
C LEU A 276 -20.27 21.56 -43.78
N GLN A 277 -20.87 20.40 -44.01
CA GLN A 277 -21.23 19.90 -45.32
C GLN A 277 -22.29 20.81 -45.98
N ALA A 278 -23.32 21.20 -45.24
CA ALA A 278 -24.35 22.14 -45.73
C ALA A 278 -23.74 23.51 -46.10
N THR A 279 -22.85 24.04 -45.26
CA THR A 279 -22.16 25.30 -45.51
C THR A 279 -21.30 25.24 -46.76
N LEU A 280 -20.53 24.15 -46.95
CA LEU A 280 -19.70 23.95 -48.14
C LEU A 280 -20.56 23.84 -49.43
N THR A 281 -21.70 23.14 -49.36
CA THR A 281 -22.65 23.03 -50.48
C THR A 281 -23.25 24.38 -50.85
N ALA A 282 -23.69 25.16 -49.84
CA ALA A 282 -24.19 26.51 -50.05
C ALA A 282 -23.15 27.47 -50.63
N GLY A 283 -21.88 27.37 -50.15
CA GLY A 283 -20.76 28.13 -50.67
C GLY A 283 -20.44 27.82 -52.14
N ASN A 284 -20.53 26.55 -52.54
CA ASN A 284 -20.32 26.12 -53.92
C ASN A 284 -21.43 26.70 -54.84
N SER A 285 -22.68 26.71 -54.40
CA SER A 285 -23.79 27.32 -55.18
C SER A 285 -23.63 28.84 -55.35
N LEU A 286 -23.13 29.54 -54.32
CA LEU A 286 -22.83 30.98 -54.40
C LEU A 286 -21.71 31.27 -55.40
N LEU A 287 -20.65 30.46 -55.44
CA LEU A 287 -19.54 30.61 -56.37
C LEU A 287 -19.97 30.37 -57.83
N HIS A 288 -20.83 29.38 -58.07
CA HIS A 288 -21.36 29.10 -59.41
C HIS A 288 -22.26 30.21 -59.95
N THR A 289 -23.10 30.84 -59.12
CA THR A 289 -23.95 31.97 -59.53
C THR A 289 -23.13 33.20 -59.89
N THR A 290 -22.08 33.50 -59.14
CA THR A 290 -21.21 34.66 -59.42
C THR A 290 -20.36 34.50 -60.70
N ILE A 291 -19.88 33.31 -61.04
CA ILE A 291 -19.13 33.01 -62.27
C ILE A 291 -20.04 33.09 -63.47
N LEU A 292 -21.26 32.59 -63.42
CA LEU A 292 -22.25 32.68 -64.51
C LEU A 292 -22.68 34.10 -64.79
N ASP A 293 -22.83 34.94 -63.74
CA ASP A 293 -23.15 36.37 -63.92
C ASP A 293 -22.03 37.18 -64.58
N TYR A 294 -20.73 36.78 -64.26
CA TYR A 294 -19.55 37.43 -64.85
C TYR A 294 -19.34 37.06 -66.32
N LEU A 295 -19.71 35.81 -66.73
CA LEU A 295 -19.64 35.37 -68.14
C LEU A 295 -20.77 35.80 -69.01
N ARG A 296 -21.82 36.42 -68.43
CA ARG A 296 -23.01 36.93 -69.14
C ARG A 296 -22.95 38.43 -69.50
N LEU A 297 -21.90 39.11 -69.11
CA LEU A 297 -21.55 40.51 -69.46
C LEU A 297 -20.45 40.53 -70.55
#